data_3994871da269c52f55a311151939cc71
#
_entry.id   3994871da269c52f55a311151939cc71
#
_cell.length_a   1.000
_cell.length_b   1.000
_cell.length_c   1.000
_cell.angle_alpha   90.00
_cell.angle_beta   90.00
_cell.angle_gamma   90.00
#
_symmetry.space_group_name_H-M   'P 1'
#
loop_
_entity.id
_entity.type
_entity.pdbx_description
1 polymer ?
#
loop_
_entity_poly.entity_id
_entity_poly.type
_entity_poly.pdbx_seq_one_letter_code
_entity_poly.pdbx_strand_id
1 'polypeptide(L)' 'MLQGTVKRFDPETGAAVVLTDARVEYDVPPEAFRRSGLLRLTLGQRVKFRVEGEGDDAEVTYVNILTLPDPV' A
#
# COMPACT_ATOMS: atom_id res chain seq x y z
N MET A 1 -6.97 -9.60 1.48
CA MET A 1 -5.98 -8.53 1.35
C MET A 1 -4.61 -9.00 1.76
N LEU A 2 -3.59 -8.46 1.13
CA LEU A 2 -2.22 -8.72 1.51
C LEU A 2 -1.80 -7.78 2.63
N GLN A 3 -0.76 -8.17 3.38
CA GLN A 3 -0.21 -7.36 4.45
C GLN A 3 1.28 -7.16 4.20
N GLY A 4 1.78 -6.01 4.61
CA GLY A 4 3.18 -5.70 4.46
C GLY A 4 3.60 -4.53 5.32
N THR A 5 4.83 -4.09 5.10
CA THR A 5 5.43 -2.99 5.84
C THR A 5 5.83 -1.90 4.85
N VAL A 6 5.56 -0.66 5.19
CA VAL A 6 5.96 0.47 4.35
C VAL A 6 7.46 0.58 4.35
N LYS A 7 8.07 0.44 3.19
CA LYS A 7 9.52 0.53 3.01
C LYS A 7 9.92 1.92 2.56
N ARG A 8 9.07 2.60 1.79
CA ARG A 8 9.35 3.91 1.23
C ARG A 8 8.06 4.67 1.02
N PHE A 9 8.08 5.97 1.27
CA PHE A 9 6.92 6.83 1.04
C PHE A 9 7.38 8.20 0.57
N ASP A 10 6.77 8.68 -0.52
CA ASP A 10 7.02 10.01 -1.04
C ASP A 10 5.84 10.92 -0.68
N PRO A 11 6.01 11.85 0.24
CA PRO A 11 4.90 12.72 0.66
C PRO A 11 4.46 13.71 -0.40
N GLU A 12 5.31 13.97 -1.39
CA GLU A 12 4.95 14.92 -2.46
C GLU A 12 3.95 14.33 -3.43
N THR A 13 4.09 13.05 -3.76
CA THR A 13 3.23 12.39 -4.73
C THR A 13 2.22 11.46 -4.09
N GLY A 14 2.52 10.93 -2.91
CA GLY A 14 1.73 9.89 -2.27
C GLY A 14 2.12 8.49 -2.71
N ALA A 15 3.14 8.36 -3.53
CA ALA A 15 3.62 7.04 -3.94
C ALA A 15 4.35 6.36 -2.78
N ALA A 16 4.25 5.05 -2.72
CA ALA A 16 4.89 4.27 -1.65
C ALA A 16 5.35 2.92 -2.18
N VAL A 17 6.22 2.29 -1.41
CA VAL A 17 6.62 0.89 -1.66
C VAL A 17 6.36 0.12 -0.38
N VAL A 18 5.66 -1.00 -0.50
CA VAL A 18 5.39 -1.89 0.62
C VAL A 18 6.09 -3.23 0.38
N LEU A 19 6.60 -3.80 1.47
CA LEU A 19 7.30 -5.09 1.44
C LEU A 19 6.47 -6.10 2.21
N THR A 20 6.10 -7.19 1.54
CA THR A 20 5.32 -8.26 2.19
C THR A 20 6.22 -9.13 3.06
N ASP A 21 5.59 -9.97 3.88
CA ASP A 21 6.32 -10.92 4.71
C ASP A 21 7.09 -11.94 3.87
N ALA A 22 6.66 -12.16 2.63
CA ALA A 22 7.36 -13.01 1.67
C ALA A 22 8.49 -12.29 0.94
N ARG A 23 8.79 -11.04 1.34
CA ARG A 23 9.85 -10.19 0.77
C ARG A 23 9.59 -9.80 -0.68
N VAL A 24 8.33 -9.67 -1.03
CA VAL A 24 7.93 -9.16 -2.35
C VAL A 24 7.60 -7.67 -2.20
N GLU A 25 8.17 -6.83 -3.06
CA GLU A 25 7.90 -5.40 -3.04
C GLU A 25 6.76 -5.09 -4.00
N TYR A 26 5.87 -4.20 -3.55
CA TYR A 26 4.79 -3.68 -4.38
C TYR A 26 4.83 -2.16 -4.37
N ASP A 27 4.71 -1.59 -5.56
CA ASP A 27 4.59 -0.14 -5.70
C ASP A 27 3.15 0.26 -5.44
N VAL A 28 2.95 1.23 -4.55
CA VAL A 28 1.64 1.81 -4.29
C VAL A 28 1.56 3.11 -5.09
N PRO A 29 0.75 3.15 -6.16
CA PRO A 29 0.65 4.37 -6.94
C PRO A 29 -0.05 5.48 -6.16
N PRO A 30 0.22 6.75 -6.47
CA PRO A 30 -0.42 7.87 -5.77
C PRO A 30 -1.94 7.79 -5.76
N GLU A 31 -2.53 7.23 -6.81
CA GLU A 31 -3.97 7.09 -6.92
C GLU A 31 -4.54 6.15 -5.87
N ALA A 32 -3.88 5.04 -5.60
CA ALA A 32 -4.30 4.09 -4.58
C ALA A 32 -4.24 4.73 -3.19
N PHE A 33 -3.18 5.49 -2.94
CA PHE A 33 -3.03 6.21 -1.67
C PHE A 33 -4.16 7.22 -1.48
N ARG A 34 -4.45 8.02 -2.50
CA ARG A 34 -5.50 9.04 -2.42
C ARG A 34 -6.88 8.41 -2.26
N ARG A 35 -7.13 7.31 -2.98
CA ARG A 35 -8.41 6.59 -2.89
C ARG A 35 -8.64 6.04 -1.50
N SER A 36 -7.58 5.74 -0.77
CA SER A 36 -7.67 5.18 0.58
C SER A 36 -8.02 6.23 1.64
N GLY A 37 -7.92 7.51 1.33
CA GLY A 37 -8.24 8.56 2.28
C GLY A 37 -7.19 8.79 3.35
N LEU A 38 -6.01 8.20 3.20
CA LEU A 38 -4.92 8.36 4.15
C LEU A 38 -4.20 9.69 3.89
N LEU A 39 -3.70 10.31 4.96
CA LEU A 39 -2.96 11.56 4.85
C LEU A 39 -1.48 11.31 4.60
N ARG A 40 -0.93 10.26 5.19
CA ARG A 40 0.48 9.91 5.05
C ARG A 40 0.72 8.49 5.52
N LEU A 41 1.84 7.92 5.09
CA LEU A 41 2.34 6.64 5.58
C LEU A 41 3.68 6.87 6.25
N THR A 42 3.98 6.06 7.25
CA THR A 42 5.23 6.13 8.00
C THR A 42 6.09 4.92 7.65
N LEU A 43 7.38 5.12 7.47
CA LEU A 43 8.30 4.02 7.23
C LEU A 43 8.24 3.03 8.39
N GLY A 44 8.17 1.74 8.06
CA GLY A 44 8.04 0.68 9.04
C GLY A 44 6.62 0.41 9.50
N GLN A 45 5.64 1.19 9.05
CA GLN A 45 4.25 1.00 9.42
C GLN A 45 3.68 -0.23 8.72
N ARG A 46 2.90 -1.01 9.48
CA ARG A 46 2.21 -2.17 8.91
C ARG A 46 0.94 -1.72 8.20
N VAL A 47 0.74 -2.25 7.01
CA VAL A 47 -0.42 -1.90 6.19
C VAL A 47 -1.03 -3.15 5.60
N LYS A 48 -2.28 -3.05 5.20
CA LYS A 48 -2.96 -4.03 4.38
C LYS A 48 -3.29 -3.37 3.05
N PHE A 49 -3.27 -4.16 1.98
CA PHE A 49 -3.47 -3.59 0.65
C PHE A 49 -4.08 -4.64 -0.27
N ARG A 50 -4.74 -4.14 -1.30
CA ARG A 50 -5.37 -4.97 -2.33
C ARG A 50 -4.57 -4.85 -3.62
N VAL A 51 -4.34 -5.99 -4.25
CA VAL A 51 -3.66 -6.05 -5.54
C VAL A 51 -4.64 -6.63 -6.56
N GLU A 52 -4.69 -6.02 -7.74
CA GLU A 52 -5.48 -6.52 -8.86
C GLU A 52 -4.55 -6.76 -10.03
N GLY A 53 -4.86 -7.77 -10.85
CA GLY A 53 -4.02 -8.18 -11.96
C GLY A 53 -3.07 -9.29 -11.57
N GLU A 54 -2.31 -9.77 -12.54
CA GLU A 54 -1.38 -10.87 -12.35
C GLU A 54 -0.03 -10.55 -13.00
N GLY A 55 1.04 -11.09 -12.42
CA GLY A 55 2.39 -10.92 -12.96
C GLY A 55 2.79 -9.46 -13.02
N ASP A 56 3.26 -9.04 -14.18
CA ASP A 56 3.72 -7.67 -14.37
C ASP A 56 2.58 -6.65 -14.39
N ASP A 57 1.34 -7.12 -14.56
CA ASP A 57 0.16 -6.25 -14.54
C ASP A 57 -0.41 -6.07 -13.12
N ALA A 58 0.16 -6.74 -12.13
CA ALA A 58 -0.31 -6.62 -10.76
C ALA A 58 -0.11 -5.20 -10.24
N GLU A 59 -1.17 -4.62 -9.69
CA GLU A 59 -1.18 -3.23 -9.26
C GLU A 59 -1.90 -3.09 -7.94
N VAL A 60 -1.34 -2.30 -7.04
CA VAL A 60 -2.00 -1.99 -5.76
C VAL A 60 -3.10 -0.98 -6.03
N THR A 61 -4.33 -1.35 -5.70
CA THR A 61 -5.50 -0.50 -5.93
C THR A 61 -6.03 0.14 -4.66
N TYR A 62 -5.59 -0.34 -3.50
CA TYR A 62 -6.06 0.16 -2.20
C TYR A 62 -5.03 -0.16 -1.13
N VAL A 63 -4.80 0.78 -0.21
CA VAL A 63 -3.91 0.58 0.93
C VAL A 63 -4.54 1.19 2.18
N ASN A 64 -4.37 0.53 3.32
CA ASN A 64 -4.88 1.04 4.59
C ASN A 64 -3.96 0.62 5.73
N ILE A 65 -4.06 1.33 6.84
CA ILE A 65 -3.33 0.97 8.06
C ILE A 65 -3.94 -0.33 8.60
N LEU A 66 -3.09 -1.26 9.00
CA LEU A 66 -3.52 -2.59 9.40
C LEU A 66 -4.56 -2.58 10.53
N THR A 67 -4.46 -1.63 11.45
CA THR A 67 -5.33 -1.56 12.61
C THR A 67 -6.67 -0.88 12.35
N LEU A 68 -6.86 -0.27 11.17
CA LEU A 68 -8.12 0.35 10.82
C LEU A 68 -9.06 -0.67 10.17
N PRO A 69 -10.39 -0.53 10.38
CA PRO A 69 -11.33 -1.44 9.73
C PRO A 69 -11.33 -1.26 8.22
N ASP A 70 -11.63 -2.35 7.51
CA ASP A 70 -11.76 -2.28 6.06
C ASP A 70 -12.99 -1.46 5.69
N PRO A 71 -12.94 -0.75 4.55
CA PRO A 71 -14.12 -0.07 4.05
C PRO A 71 -15.19 -1.10 3.68
N VAL A 72 -16.42 -0.77 3.96
CA VAL A 72 -17.56 -1.65 3.71
C VAL A 72 -18.09 -1.38 2.32
#